data_2a9d7634e7a0f1922da159c3e32a4718
#
_entry.id   2a9d7634e7a0f1922da159c3e32a4718
#
_cell.length_a   1.000
_cell.length_b   1.000
_cell.length_c   1.000
_cell.angle_alpha   90.00
_cell.angle_beta   90.00
_cell.angle_gamma   90.00
#
_symmetry.space_group_name_H-M   'P 1'
#
loop_
_entity.id
_entity.type
_entity.pdbx_description
1 polymer ?
#
loop_
_entity_poly.entity_id
_entity_poly.type
_entity_poly.pdbx_seq_one_letter_code
_entity_poly.pdbx_strand_id
1 'polypeptide(L)'
;VYTPSEINSGIGTVLDYFRKEFKGCTLSDLEYVGDERNRDFISYAERVGADEVLVFRSNFDVDERGGDGSLNPNTSYMGWLWILARTNGGEWEHVDHGY
;
A
#
# COMPACT_ATOMS: atom_id res chain seq x y z
N VAL A 1 -14.82 -4.03 -9.12
CA VAL A 1 -14.00 -3.53 -10.24
C VAL A 1 -13.83 -2.02 -10.10
N TYR A 2 -12.59 -1.56 -10.02
CA TYR A 2 -12.28 -0.14 -9.85
C TYR A 2 -11.87 0.48 -11.18
N THR A 3 -12.24 1.76 -11.36
CA THR A 3 -11.82 2.53 -12.52
C THR A 3 -10.34 2.89 -12.43
N PRO A 4 -9.67 3.20 -13.55
CA PRO A 4 -8.30 3.72 -13.51
C PRO A 4 -8.14 4.94 -12.61
N SER A 5 -9.14 5.81 -12.57
CA SER A 5 -9.13 7.01 -11.71
C SER A 5 -9.12 6.63 -10.24
N GLU A 6 -9.93 5.65 -9.84
CA GLU A 6 -9.97 5.17 -8.45
C GLU A 6 -8.65 4.52 -8.05
N ILE A 7 -8.07 3.71 -8.95
CA ILE A 7 -6.77 3.08 -8.70
C ILE A 7 -5.67 4.13 -8.58
N ASN A 8 -5.67 5.13 -9.45
CA ASN A 8 -4.68 6.22 -9.40
C ASN A 8 -4.78 7.02 -8.10
N SER A 9 -6.00 7.23 -7.61
CA SER A 9 -6.21 7.88 -6.31
C SER A 9 -5.60 7.07 -5.17
N GLY A 10 -5.76 5.75 -5.22
CA GLY A 10 -5.13 4.84 -4.26
C GLY A 10 -3.61 4.86 -4.33
N ILE A 11 -3.06 4.91 -5.54
CA ILE A 11 -1.60 5.04 -5.73
C ILE A 11 -1.09 6.31 -5.04
N GLY A 12 -1.80 7.43 -5.18
CA GLY A 12 -1.44 8.68 -4.51
C GLY A 12 -1.39 8.52 -3.00
N THR A 13 -2.35 7.82 -2.43
CA THR A 13 -2.40 7.55 -0.98
C THR A 13 -1.19 6.72 -0.53
N VAL A 14 -0.84 5.67 -1.27
CA VAL A 14 0.34 4.84 -0.97
C VAL A 14 1.62 5.67 -1.05
N LEU A 15 1.77 6.46 -2.12
CA LEU A 15 2.98 7.28 -2.32
C LEU A 15 3.15 8.32 -1.21
N ASP A 16 2.08 8.95 -0.77
CA ASP A 16 2.13 9.92 0.31
C ASP A 16 2.57 9.26 1.62
N TYR A 17 1.99 8.10 1.94
CA TYR A 17 2.36 7.35 3.13
C TYR A 17 3.82 6.89 3.08
N PHE A 18 4.24 6.34 1.93
CA PHE A 18 5.60 5.86 1.73
C PHE A 18 6.61 6.99 1.94
N ARG A 19 6.33 8.14 1.37
CA ARG A 19 7.22 9.31 1.47
C ARG A 19 7.39 9.78 2.92
N LYS A 20 6.32 9.72 3.71
CA LYS A 20 6.33 10.18 5.10
C LYS A 20 6.94 9.16 6.06
N GLU A 21 6.60 7.89 5.89
CA GLU A 21 6.90 6.85 6.89
C GLU A 21 8.06 5.94 6.50
N PHE A 22 8.42 5.90 5.22
CA PHE A 22 9.49 5.02 4.72
C PHE A 22 10.68 5.84 4.22
N LYS A 23 11.13 6.79 5.02
CA LYS A 23 12.30 7.62 4.69
C LYS A 23 13.52 6.73 4.53
N GLY A 24 14.38 7.06 3.56
CA GLY A 24 15.55 6.24 3.25
C GLY A 24 15.24 5.03 2.38
N CYS A 25 14.00 4.90 1.91
CA CYS A 25 13.61 3.83 1.00
C CYS A 25 13.24 4.41 -0.37
N THR A 26 13.47 3.62 -1.42
CA THR A 26 13.15 4.00 -2.79
C THR A 26 12.20 2.98 -3.37
N LEU A 27 11.01 3.42 -3.76
CA LEU A 27 10.00 2.57 -4.37
C LEU A 27 10.38 2.30 -5.83
N SER A 28 10.53 1.03 -6.20
CA SER A 28 10.91 0.65 -7.56
C SER A 28 9.74 0.14 -8.39
N ASP A 29 8.69 -0.33 -7.74
CA ASP A 29 7.51 -0.87 -8.42
C ASP A 29 6.28 -0.76 -7.52
N LEU A 30 5.11 -0.49 -8.12
CA LEU A 30 3.84 -0.42 -7.40
C LEU A 30 2.72 -0.77 -8.38
N GLU A 31 1.95 -1.82 -8.07
CA GLU A 31 0.87 -2.26 -8.95
C GLU A 31 -0.33 -2.74 -8.16
N TYR A 32 -1.52 -2.57 -8.74
CA TYR A 32 -2.75 -3.13 -8.20
C TYR A 32 -2.70 -4.67 -8.31
N VAL A 33 -3.12 -5.36 -7.23
CA VAL A 33 -3.03 -6.83 -7.19
C VAL A 33 -4.05 -7.55 -8.09
N GLY A 34 -5.03 -6.81 -8.63
CA GLY A 34 -6.09 -7.38 -9.44
C GLY A 34 -7.37 -7.62 -8.64
N ASP A 35 -8.50 -7.62 -9.34
CA ASP A 35 -9.83 -7.69 -8.70
C ASP A 35 -10.04 -8.95 -7.88
N GLU A 36 -9.58 -10.08 -8.39
CA GLU A 36 -9.77 -11.36 -7.70
C GLU A 36 -9.02 -11.41 -6.38
N ARG A 37 -7.73 -11.07 -6.38
CA ARG A 37 -6.92 -11.08 -5.17
C ARG A 37 -7.36 -9.99 -4.20
N ASN A 38 -7.76 -8.84 -4.73
CA ASN A 38 -8.21 -7.71 -3.92
C ASN A 38 -9.37 -8.09 -3.00
N ARG A 39 -10.28 -8.92 -3.47
CA ARG A 39 -11.45 -9.36 -2.69
C ARG A 39 -11.06 -10.16 -1.45
N ASP A 40 -9.91 -10.83 -1.47
CA ASP A 40 -9.44 -11.61 -0.33
C ASP A 40 -9.10 -10.73 0.88
N PHE A 41 -8.98 -9.43 0.68
CA PHE A 41 -8.61 -8.48 1.74
C PHE A 41 -9.77 -7.67 2.30
N ILE A 42 -11.02 -8.01 1.95
CA ILE A 42 -12.19 -7.22 2.40
C ILE A 42 -12.29 -7.18 3.94
N SER A 43 -11.79 -8.18 4.64
CA SER A 43 -11.80 -8.20 6.10
C SER A 43 -11.03 -7.02 6.71
N TYR A 44 -10.03 -6.49 6.01
CA TYR A 44 -9.29 -5.32 6.48
C TYR A 44 -10.17 -4.07 6.49
N ALA A 45 -11.02 -3.91 5.48
CA ALA A 45 -11.99 -2.82 5.46
C ALA A 45 -13.01 -2.97 6.59
N GLU A 46 -13.51 -4.18 6.80
CA GLU A 46 -14.48 -4.46 7.85
C GLU A 46 -13.94 -4.13 9.23
N ARG A 47 -12.66 -4.38 9.49
CA ARG A 47 -12.01 -4.08 10.78
C ARG A 47 -12.04 -2.60 11.13
N VAL A 48 -12.03 -1.72 10.14
CA VAL A 48 -12.03 -0.27 10.37
C VAL A 48 -13.38 0.38 10.08
N GLY A 49 -14.42 -0.44 9.86
CA GLY A 49 -15.77 0.06 9.59
C GLY A 49 -15.94 0.65 8.20
N ALA A 50 -15.07 0.30 7.27
CA ALA A 50 -15.15 0.74 5.88
C ALA A 50 -15.87 -0.31 5.03
N ASP A 51 -16.26 0.06 3.82
CA ASP A 51 -17.03 -0.82 2.94
C ASP A 51 -16.27 -1.27 1.69
N GLU A 52 -15.11 -0.68 1.39
CA GLU A 52 -14.30 -1.06 0.24
C GLU A 52 -12.82 -1.16 0.60
N VAL A 53 -12.11 -2.05 -0.08
CA VAL A 53 -10.68 -2.27 0.09
C VAL A 53 -9.96 -2.13 -1.26
N LEU A 54 -8.73 -1.65 -1.23
CA LEU A 54 -7.88 -1.53 -2.42
C LEU A 54 -6.45 -1.92 -2.04
N VAL A 55 -5.91 -2.93 -2.71
CA VAL A 55 -4.62 -3.51 -2.36
C VAL A 55 -3.61 -3.37 -3.49
N PHE A 56 -2.43 -2.94 -3.14
CA PHE A 56 -1.29 -2.80 -4.05
C PHE A 56 -0.14 -3.70 -3.61
N ARG A 57 0.64 -4.14 -4.58
CA ARG A 57 1.89 -4.85 -4.35
C ARG A 57 3.05 -3.97 -4.81
N SER A 58 4.11 -3.94 -4.04
CA SER A 58 5.25 -3.09 -4.35
C SER A 58 6.58 -3.80 -4.12
N ASN A 59 7.61 -3.23 -4.73
CA ASN A 59 9.01 -3.56 -4.44
C ASN A 59 9.70 -2.27 -4.06
N PHE A 60 10.54 -2.28 -3.04
CA PHE A 60 11.30 -1.10 -2.67
C PHE A 60 12.67 -1.49 -2.13
N ASP A 61 13.61 -0.53 -2.23
CA ASP A 61 14.98 -0.68 -1.76
C ASP A 61 15.18 0.14 -0.51
N VAL A 62 15.97 -0.40 0.42
CA VAL A 62 16.30 0.24 1.69
C VAL A 62 17.73 0.73 1.64
N ASP A 63 17.98 1.93 2.18
CA ASP A 63 19.31 2.51 2.22
C ASP A 63 20.24 1.83 3.25
N GLU A 64 21.44 2.35 3.38
CA GLU A 64 22.46 1.83 4.29
C GLU A 64 22.10 1.96 5.76
N ARG A 65 21.11 2.79 6.10
CA ARG A 65 20.66 3.03 7.49
C ARG A 65 19.51 2.13 7.89
N GLY A 66 18.95 1.35 6.95
CA GLY A 66 17.74 0.56 7.22
C GLY A 66 16.49 1.42 7.30
N GLY A 67 16.39 2.45 6.46
CA GLY A 67 15.28 3.41 6.49
C GLY A 67 15.32 4.24 7.77
N ASP A 68 14.30 4.09 8.60
CA ASP A 68 14.24 4.71 9.93
C ASP A 68 14.97 3.90 11.01
N GLY A 69 15.62 2.81 10.63
CA GLY A 69 16.30 1.89 11.53
C GLY A 69 15.56 0.61 11.83
N SER A 70 14.31 0.50 11.37
CA SER A 70 13.47 -0.69 11.62
C SER A 70 13.58 -1.75 10.53
N LEU A 71 14.17 -1.41 9.37
CA LEU A 71 14.31 -2.30 8.23
C LEU A 71 15.75 -2.77 8.09
N ASN A 72 15.94 -3.84 7.34
CA ASN A 72 17.29 -4.36 7.06
C ASN A 72 18.03 -3.41 6.10
N PRO A 73 19.23 -2.94 6.45
CA PRO A 73 19.99 -2.04 5.59
C PRO A 73 20.37 -2.69 4.25
N ASN A 74 20.45 -1.87 3.21
CA ASN A 74 20.89 -2.29 1.87
C ASN A 74 20.14 -3.51 1.33
N THR A 75 18.84 -3.59 1.65
CA THR A 75 18.00 -4.75 1.31
C THR A 75 16.85 -4.29 0.41
N SER A 76 16.45 -5.17 -0.51
CA SER A 76 15.25 -4.95 -1.32
C SER A 76 14.11 -5.81 -0.76
N TYR A 77 12.96 -5.18 -0.58
CA TYR A 77 11.74 -5.87 -0.16
C TYR A 77 10.85 -6.07 -1.38
N MET A 78 10.55 -7.33 -1.70
CA MET A 78 9.79 -7.71 -2.88
C MET A 78 8.42 -8.24 -2.46
N GLY A 79 7.36 -7.79 -3.15
CA GLY A 79 6.01 -8.26 -2.88
C GLY A 79 5.37 -7.67 -1.62
N TRP A 80 5.84 -6.50 -1.18
CA TRP A 80 5.29 -5.80 -0.02
C TRP A 80 3.91 -5.25 -0.36
N LEU A 81 2.93 -5.56 0.48
CA LEU A 81 1.54 -5.17 0.24
C LEU A 81 1.16 -3.87 0.94
N TRP A 82 0.27 -3.14 0.31
CA TRP A 82 -0.34 -1.92 0.86
C TRP A 82 -1.84 -2.09 0.81
N ILE A 83 -2.50 -1.97 1.95
CA ILE A 83 -3.93 -2.20 2.08
C ILE A 83 -4.60 -0.88 2.45
N LEU A 84 -5.48 -0.42 1.57
CA LEU A 84 -6.26 0.80 1.75
C LEU A 84 -7.73 0.46 1.89
N ALA A 85 -8.48 1.38 2.52
CA ALA A 85 -9.92 1.23 2.65
C ALA A 85 -10.59 2.59 2.49
N ARG A 86 -11.88 2.58 2.13
CA ARG A 86 -12.70 3.79 2.06
C ARG A 86 -14.15 3.46 2.39
N THR A 87 -14.92 4.51 2.70
CA THR A 87 -16.34 4.42 3.03
C THR A 87 -17.13 5.33 2.09
N ASN A 88 -18.22 4.80 1.51
CA ASN A 88 -19.14 5.56 0.65
C ASN A 88 -18.44 6.30 -0.50
N GLY A 89 -17.45 5.67 -1.12
CA GLY A 89 -16.74 6.27 -2.24
C GLY A 89 -15.87 7.47 -1.88
N GLY A 90 -15.56 7.64 -0.59
CA GLY A 90 -14.70 8.72 -0.10
C GLY A 90 -13.23 8.52 -0.45
N GLU A 91 -12.36 9.19 0.29
CA GLU A 91 -10.92 9.09 0.07
C GLU A 91 -10.38 7.75 0.58
N TRP A 92 -9.37 7.23 -0.12
CA TRP A 92 -8.66 6.05 0.33
C TRP A 92 -7.79 6.38 1.54
N GLU A 93 -7.81 5.51 2.54
CA GLU A 93 -7.01 5.65 3.75
C GLU A 93 -6.16 4.40 3.93
N HIS A 94 -4.94 4.57 4.41
CA HIS A 94 -4.03 3.46 4.71
C HIS A 94 -4.56 2.69 5.92
N VAL A 95 -4.62 1.35 5.79
CA VAL A 95 -5.05 0.46 6.87
C VAL A 95 -3.87 -0.36 7.40
N ASP A 96 -3.12 -0.97 6.49
CA ASP A 96 -2.03 -1.87 6.87
C ASP A 96 -1.05 -2.02 5.71
N HIS A 97 0.11 -2.57 6.01
CA HIS A 97 1.12 -2.91 5.01
C HIS A 97 1.99 -4.06 5.54
N GLY A 98 2.74 -4.70 4.63
CA GLY A 98 3.66 -5.78 4.96
C GLY A 98 3.52 -6.96 4.01
N TYR A 99 4.02 -8.10 4.46
CA TYR A 99 3.93 -9.33 3.68
C TYR A 99 2.66 -10.11 3.94
#